data_59bc3afe87cf0f745d055be9721cbcb1
#
_entry.id   59bc3afe87cf0f745d055be9721cbcb1
#
_cell.length_a   1.000
_cell.length_b   1.000
_cell.length_c   1.000
_cell.angle_alpha   90.00
_cell.angle_beta   90.00
_cell.angle_gamma   90.00
#
_symmetry.space_group_name_H-M   'P 1'
#
loop_
_entity.id
_entity.type
_entity.pdbx_description
1 polymer ?
#
loop_
_entity_poly.entity_id
_entity_poly.type
_entity_poly.pdbx_seq_one_letter_code
_entity_poly.pdbx_strand_id
1 'polypeptide(L)'
;MNAATPKTNPARKRLLLIATGVFLLIAIAYGIWWALFGAHFESTDDAYVHGNLVQITPQVPGTVVAIEADDTETVAAGQPLVRLDPADTQVALQQAEAKLAQTVRQVRTYYVQNDALAADVDLRNADILRAQAELTRAQSDVSRRQQLAKSGGVSGEEILHAEAALKTAQSGLAQARAALAASRAKLATNQALTQGTTVADHPDVRQAVAGLRNAWLAQSRTVLPAPV
;
A
#
# COMPACT_ATOMS: atom_id res chain seq x y z
N MET A 1 -35.59 60.42 100.18
CA MET A 1 -34.49 60.22 99.24
C MET A 1 -35.04 60.52 97.87
N ASN A 2 -34.75 61.72 97.32
CA ASN A 2 -35.24 62.23 96.05
C ASN A 2 -34.37 61.63 94.87
N ALA A 3 -35.01 60.88 94.02
CA ALA A 3 -34.41 60.46 92.75
C ALA A 3 -34.57 61.58 91.72
N ALA A 4 -33.49 62.21 91.32
CA ALA A 4 -33.47 63.23 90.29
C ALA A 4 -33.67 62.61 88.92
N THR A 5 -34.70 62.95 88.23
CA THR A 5 -34.99 62.66 86.83
C THR A 5 -34.01 63.42 85.92
N PRO A 6 -33.33 62.77 84.98
CA PRO A 6 -32.41 63.45 84.09
C PRO A 6 -33.19 64.29 83.06
N LYS A 7 -33.02 65.61 83.04
CA LYS A 7 -33.53 66.54 82.03
C LYS A 7 -32.86 66.16 80.66
N THR A 8 -33.60 65.53 79.77
CA THR A 8 -33.18 65.30 78.38
C THR A 8 -33.18 66.63 77.61
N ASN A 9 -31.98 67.05 77.25
CA ASN A 9 -31.75 68.30 76.51
C ASN A 9 -32.30 68.17 75.05
N PRO A 10 -33.30 68.90 74.62
CA PRO A 10 -33.95 68.75 73.30
C PRO A 10 -32.97 68.98 72.12
N ALA A 11 -31.92 69.78 72.33
CA ALA A 11 -30.88 70.04 71.38
C ALA A 11 -30.02 68.75 71.07
N ARG A 12 -29.77 67.93 72.10
CA ARG A 12 -29.02 66.64 71.90
C ARG A 12 -29.86 65.65 71.11
N LYS A 13 -31.19 65.57 71.32
CA LYS A 13 -32.02 64.67 70.55
C LYS A 13 -32.09 65.07 69.08
N ARG A 14 -32.14 66.36 68.75
CA ARG A 14 -32.14 66.86 67.39
C ARG A 14 -30.77 66.58 66.69
N LEU A 15 -29.69 66.78 67.40
CA LEU A 15 -28.36 66.57 66.87
C LEU A 15 -28.11 65.08 66.60
N LEU A 16 -28.56 64.14 67.45
CA LEU A 16 -28.51 62.70 67.26
C LEU A 16 -29.41 62.28 66.08
N LEU A 17 -30.58 62.83 65.93
CA LEU A 17 -31.47 62.53 64.77
C LEU A 17 -30.84 62.99 63.44
N ILE A 18 -30.24 64.17 63.43
CA ILE A 18 -29.51 64.66 62.22
C ILE A 18 -28.32 63.81 61.92
N ALA A 19 -27.51 63.44 62.91
CA ALA A 19 -26.32 62.54 62.70
C ALA A 19 -26.70 61.13 62.19
N THR A 20 -27.81 60.56 62.77
CA THR A 20 -28.34 59.27 62.31
C THR A 20 -28.91 59.40 60.88
N GLY A 21 -29.58 60.50 60.55
CA GLY A 21 -30.04 60.73 59.17
C GLY A 21 -28.95 60.86 58.15
N VAL A 22 -27.88 61.60 58.50
CA VAL A 22 -26.70 61.72 57.65
C VAL A 22 -26.00 60.37 57.48
N PHE A 23 -25.83 59.55 58.53
CA PHE A 23 -25.23 58.23 58.46
C PHE A 23 -26.07 57.28 57.60
N LEU A 24 -27.37 57.35 57.66
CA LEU A 24 -28.30 56.54 56.88
C LEU A 24 -28.23 56.90 55.38
N LEU A 25 -28.15 58.22 55.07
CA LEU A 25 -27.97 58.71 53.70
C LEU A 25 -26.62 58.24 53.11
N ILE A 26 -25.54 58.31 53.89
CA ILE A 26 -24.22 57.80 53.45
C ILE A 26 -24.27 56.28 53.20
N ALA A 27 -24.91 55.50 54.08
CA ALA A 27 -25.06 54.04 53.91
C ALA A 27 -25.93 53.70 52.68
N ILE A 28 -27.00 54.44 52.41
CA ILE A 28 -27.82 54.25 51.20
C ILE A 28 -27.01 54.64 49.95
N ALA A 29 -26.30 55.74 49.93
CA ALA A 29 -25.47 56.18 48.80
C ALA A 29 -24.34 55.16 48.53
N TYR A 30 -23.71 54.64 49.58
CA TYR A 30 -22.66 53.55 49.44
C TYR A 30 -23.30 52.28 48.94
N GLY A 31 -24.48 51.88 49.43
CA GLY A 31 -25.15 50.66 48.94
C GLY A 31 -25.58 50.77 47.47
N ILE A 32 -26.06 51.94 47.04
CA ILE A 32 -26.38 52.21 45.63
C ILE A 32 -25.09 52.19 44.78
N TRP A 33 -24.04 52.82 45.23
CA TRP A 33 -22.77 52.83 44.53
C TRP A 33 -22.21 51.41 44.40
N TRP A 34 -22.25 50.63 45.49
CA TRP A 34 -21.78 49.23 45.48
C TRP A 34 -22.64 48.35 44.55
N ALA A 35 -23.98 48.52 44.54
CA ALA A 35 -24.90 47.78 43.68
C ALA A 35 -24.72 48.11 42.18
N LEU A 36 -24.44 49.39 41.88
CA LEU A 36 -24.25 49.84 40.49
C LEU A 36 -22.86 49.57 39.93
N PHE A 37 -21.84 49.61 40.77
CA PHE A 37 -20.46 49.50 40.32
C PHE A 37 -19.73 48.25 40.87
N GLY A 38 -19.94 47.89 42.13
CA GLY A 38 -19.24 46.80 42.79
C GLY A 38 -19.76 45.41 42.43
N ALA A 39 -21.09 45.29 42.26
CA ALA A 39 -21.72 43.99 41.95
C ALA A 39 -21.44 43.49 40.49
N HIS A 40 -20.89 44.35 39.63
CA HIS A 40 -20.61 44.01 38.26
C HIS A 40 -19.14 43.65 38.00
N PHE A 41 -18.27 43.69 39.00
CA PHE A 41 -16.88 43.28 38.91
C PHE A 41 -16.71 41.89 39.53
N GLU A 42 -16.68 40.86 38.67
CA GLU A 42 -16.22 39.53 39.06
C GLU A 42 -14.73 39.44 38.75
N SER A 43 -13.90 39.23 39.74
CA SER A 43 -12.49 38.93 39.61
C SER A 43 -12.30 37.44 39.82
N THR A 44 -11.75 36.76 38.83
CA THR A 44 -11.34 35.38 38.98
C THR A 44 -9.85 35.27 38.77
N ASP A 45 -9.14 34.66 39.70
CA ASP A 45 -7.69 34.34 39.59
C ASP A 45 -7.45 33.02 38.84
N ASP A 46 -8.54 32.28 38.56
CA ASP A 46 -8.50 30.95 37.93
C ASP A 46 -9.12 30.97 36.52
N ALA A 47 -8.80 31.97 35.70
CA ALA A 47 -9.24 32.00 34.31
C ALA A 47 -8.28 31.20 33.44
N TYR A 48 -8.68 29.97 33.02
CA TYR A 48 -7.94 29.13 32.08
C TYR A 48 -8.58 29.18 30.70
N VAL A 49 -7.77 29.40 29.67
CA VAL A 49 -8.20 29.23 28.29
C VAL A 49 -7.97 27.77 27.91
N HIS A 50 -9.06 27.00 27.77
CA HIS A 50 -9.01 25.65 27.24
C HIS A 50 -9.08 25.68 25.72
N GLY A 51 -8.03 25.15 25.06
CA GLY A 51 -8.01 24.89 23.64
C GLY A 51 -7.89 23.37 23.36
N ASN A 52 -8.26 22.93 22.17
CA ASN A 52 -8.00 21.57 21.74
C ASN A 52 -6.48 21.40 21.51
N LEU A 53 -5.83 20.61 22.34
CA LEU A 53 -4.43 20.26 22.17
C LEU A 53 -4.32 19.04 21.23
N VAL A 54 -3.70 19.23 20.06
CA VAL A 54 -3.42 18.16 19.12
C VAL A 54 -1.95 17.80 19.23
N GLN A 55 -1.67 16.61 19.73
CA GLN A 55 -0.30 16.08 19.79
C GLN A 55 0.11 15.48 18.45
N ILE A 56 1.16 16.02 17.83
CA ILE A 56 1.72 15.54 16.57
C ILE A 56 2.88 14.61 16.87
N THR A 57 2.78 13.36 16.39
CA THR A 57 3.84 12.34 16.53
C THR A 57 4.32 11.89 15.16
N PRO A 58 5.63 11.67 14.97
CA PRO A 58 6.14 11.13 13.72
C PRO A 58 5.64 9.71 13.50
N GLN A 59 5.29 9.39 12.25
CA GLN A 59 4.83 8.05 11.82
C GLN A 59 5.98 7.16 11.34
N VAL A 60 7.19 7.73 11.20
CA VAL A 60 8.42 7.04 10.83
C VAL A 60 9.52 7.40 11.82
N PRO A 61 10.39 6.44 12.18
CA PRO A 61 11.55 6.74 13.00
C PRO A 61 12.56 7.56 12.20
N GLY A 62 13.27 8.47 12.86
CA GLY A 62 14.31 9.27 12.23
C GLY A 62 14.89 10.31 13.17
N THR A 63 16.04 10.89 12.79
CA THR A 63 16.68 11.98 13.51
C THR A 63 16.08 13.31 13.05
N VAL A 64 15.77 14.20 13.98
CA VAL A 64 15.30 15.55 13.67
C VAL A 64 16.48 16.36 13.11
N VAL A 65 16.32 16.90 11.91
CA VAL A 65 17.33 17.77 11.26
C VAL A 65 16.94 19.25 11.26
N ALA A 66 15.64 19.54 11.33
CA ALA A 66 15.15 20.92 11.43
C ALA A 66 13.83 20.97 12.22
N ILE A 67 13.67 22.02 13.01
CA ILE A 67 12.42 22.43 13.64
C ILE A 67 12.08 23.77 13.00
N GLU A 68 10.90 23.86 12.35
CA GLU A 68 10.51 25.00 11.52
C GLU A 68 9.40 25.86 12.17
N ALA A 69 8.94 25.49 13.35
CA ALA A 69 8.00 26.28 14.15
C ALA A 69 8.45 26.29 15.62
N ASP A 70 8.37 27.45 16.25
CA ASP A 70 8.75 27.66 17.65
C ASP A 70 7.51 27.77 18.55
N ASP A 71 7.73 27.69 19.87
CA ASP A 71 6.67 27.84 20.87
C ASP A 71 5.95 29.20 20.70
N THR A 72 4.64 29.20 20.80
CA THR A 72 3.77 30.38 20.64
C THR A 72 3.64 30.94 19.21
N GLU A 73 4.25 30.32 18.22
CA GLU A 73 4.12 30.73 16.83
C GLU A 73 2.79 30.26 16.22
N THR A 74 2.17 31.11 15.43
CA THR A 74 0.94 30.76 14.69
C THR A 74 1.31 30.07 13.38
N VAL A 75 0.84 28.84 13.20
CA VAL A 75 1.13 28.03 12.01
C VAL A 75 -0.11 27.86 11.14
N ALA A 76 0.08 27.77 9.84
CA ALA A 76 -0.99 27.48 8.89
C ALA A 76 -1.14 25.97 8.67
N ALA A 77 -2.35 25.52 8.30
CA ALA A 77 -2.61 24.14 7.92
C ALA A 77 -1.65 23.67 6.79
N GLY A 78 -1.01 22.53 6.98
CA GLY A 78 -0.04 22.00 6.03
C GLY A 78 1.36 22.61 6.11
N GLN A 79 1.60 23.62 6.95
CA GLN A 79 2.93 24.16 7.19
C GLN A 79 3.85 23.10 7.81
N PRO A 80 5.07 22.89 7.30
CA PRO A 80 6.01 21.98 7.91
C PRO A 80 6.42 22.47 9.30
N LEU A 81 6.38 21.59 10.29
CA LEU A 81 6.77 21.89 11.67
C LEU A 81 8.11 21.27 12.02
N VAL A 82 8.34 20.04 11.59
CA VAL A 82 9.56 19.29 11.88
C VAL A 82 9.96 18.52 10.63
N ARG A 83 11.26 18.48 10.36
CA ARG A 83 11.86 17.62 9.33
C ARG A 83 12.76 16.58 9.97
N LEU A 84 12.55 15.35 9.58
CA LEU A 84 13.42 14.22 9.89
C LEU A 84 14.44 14.03 8.79
N ASP A 85 15.56 13.39 9.11
CA ASP A 85 16.58 13.01 8.13
C ASP A 85 15.96 12.05 7.08
N PRO A 86 15.93 12.40 5.79
CA PRO A 86 15.36 11.57 4.75
C PRO A 86 16.33 10.53 4.17
N ALA A 87 17.60 10.48 4.61
CA ALA A 87 18.65 9.68 3.98
C ALA A 87 18.25 8.20 3.86
N ASP A 88 17.84 7.57 4.95
CA ASP A 88 17.46 6.15 4.97
C ASP A 88 16.19 5.89 4.15
N THR A 89 15.21 6.77 4.24
CA THR A 89 13.96 6.63 3.48
C THR A 89 14.16 6.84 1.99
N GLN A 90 15.09 7.72 1.60
CA GLN A 90 15.47 7.95 0.21
C GLN A 90 16.17 6.72 -0.38
N VAL A 91 17.08 6.10 0.36
CA VAL A 91 17.74 4.85 -0.04
C VAL A 91 16.71 3.73 -0.18
N ALA A 92 15.79 3.60 0.78
CA ALA A 92 14.71 2.62 0.73
C ALA A 92 13.81 2.81 -0.50
N LEU A 93 13.49 4.06 -0.85
CA LEU A 93 12.73 4.37 -2.06
C LEU A 93 13.48 3.95 -3.34
N GLN A 94 14.76 4.30 -3.46
CA GLN A 94 15.58 3.89 -4.61
C GLN A 94 15.69 2.36 -4.74
N GLN A 95 15.81 1.65 -3.62
CA GLN A 95 15.80 0.19 -3.61
C GLN A 95 14.45 -0.38 -4.09
N ALA A 96 13.35 0.20 -3.66
CA ALA A 96 12.00 -0.22 -4.09
C ALA A 96 11.77 0.05 -5.58
N GLU A 97 12.27 1.17 -6.13
CA GLU A 97 12.24 1.51 -7.55
C GLU A 97 13.05 0.49 -8.38
N ALA A 98 14.27 0.19 -7.93
CA ALA A 98 15.14 -0.80 -8.58
C ALA A 98 14.48 -2.19 -8.57
N LYS A 99 13.85 -2.56 -7.44
CA LYS A 99 13.12 -3.83 -7.30
C LYS A 99 11.94 -3.92 -8.24
N LEU A 100 11.14 -2.85 -8.36
CA LEU A 100 10.04 -2.79 -9.33
C LEU A 100 10.55 -2.96 -10.76
N ALA A 101 11.58 -2.22 -11.14
CA ALA A 101 12.17 -2.33 -12.47
C ALA A 101 12.71 -3.73 -12.76
N GLN A 102 13.34 -4.40 -11.78
CA GLN A 102 13.79 -5.79 -11.89
C GLN A 102 12.61 -6.73 -12.09
N THR A 103 11.56 -6.61 -11.26
CA THR A 103 10.36 -7.47 -11.31
C THR A 103 9.64 -7.34 -12.65
N VAL A 104 9.48 -6.12 -13.17
CA VAL A 104 8.86 -5.88 -14.49
C VAL A 104 9.66 -6.58 -15.58
N ARG A 105 11.01 -6.52 -15.57
CA ARG A 105 11.85 -7.24 -16.54
C ARG A 105 11.68 -8.76 -16.39
N GLN A 106 11.68 -9.28 -15.17
CA GLN A 106 11.48 -10.69 -14.89
C GLN A 106 10.14 -11.20 -15.43
N VAL A 107 9.06 -10.50 -15.12
CA VAL A 107 7.72 -10.85 -15.60
C VAL A 107 7.66 -10.79 -17.14
N ARG A 108 8.24 -9.75 -17.76
CA ARG A 108 8.30 -9.66 -19.21
C ARG A 108 8.98 -10.88 -19.85
N THR A 109 10.00 -11.46 -19.21
CA THR A 109 10.63 -12.67 -19.73
C THR A 109 9.69 -13.87 -19.76
N TYR A 110 8.73 -13.99 -18.83
CA TYR A 110 7.71 -15.05 -18.87
C TYR A 110 6.84 -14.96 -20.12
N TYR A 111 6.43 -13.75 -20.52
CA TYR A 111 5.65 -13.56 -21.74
C TYR A 111 6.45 -13.88 -23.00
N VAL A 112 7.70 -13.40 -23.09
CA VAL A 112 8.58 -13.70 -24.24
C VAL A 112 8.88 -15.20 -24.31
N GLN A 113 8.99 -15.88 -23.18
CA GLN A 113 9.23 -17.33 -23.14
C GLN A 113 8.02 -18.13 -23.66
N ASN A 114 6.78 -17.64 -23.54
CA ASN A 114 5.62 -18.27 -24.15
C ASN A 114 5.79 -18.41 -25.68
N ASP A 115 6.26 -17.36 -26.35
CA ASP A 115 6.45 -17.36 -27.80
C ASP A 115 7.54 -18.35 -28.20
N ALA A 116 8.64 -18.40 -27.47
CA ALA A 116 9.72 -19.36 -27.70
C ALA A 116 9.26 -20.82 -27.50
N LEU A 117 8.47 -21.07 -26.44
CA LEU A 117 7.92 -22.41 -26.19
C LEU A 117 6.84 -22.79 -27.20
N ALA A 118 6.05 -21.84 -27.70
CA ALA A 118 5.10 -22.08 -28.78
C ALA A 118 5.83 -22.48 -30.07
N ALA A 119 6.92 -21.80 -30.41
CA ALA A 119 7.75 -22.16 -31.54
C ALA A 119 8.37 -23.57 -31.40
N ASP A 120 8.78 -23.99 -30.16
CA ASP A 120 9.23 -25.38 -29.93
C ASP A 120 8.11 -26.40 -30.16
N VAL A 121 6.86 -26.08 -29.74
CA VAL A 121 5.70 -26.93 -30.04
C VAL A 121 5.49 -27.07 -31.55
N ASP A 122 5.63 -25.98 -32.33
CA ASP A 122 5.50 -26.02 -33.77
C ASP A 122 6.61 -26.87 -34.42
N LEU A 123 7.86 -26.77 -33.91
CA LEU A 123 8.98 -27.65 -34.34
C LEU A 123 8.63 -29.11 -34.08
N ARG A 124 8.10 -29.49 -32.92
CA ARG A 124 7.70 -30.85 -32.61
C ARG A 124 6.54 -31.35 -33.46
N ASN A 125 5.63 -30.47 -33.85
CA ASN A 125 4.57 -30.82 -34.81
C ASN A 125 5.18 -31.17 -36.18
N ALA A 126 6.17 -30.43 -36.66
CA ALA A 126 6.89 -30.75 -37.88
C ALA A 126 7.66 -32.12 -37.79
N ASP A 127 8.24 -32.41 -36.61
CA ASP A 127 8.87 -33.72 -36.36
C ASP A 127 7.85 -34.87 -36.45
N ILE A 128 6.63 -34.70 -35.97
CA ILE A 128 5.57 -35.70 -36.12
C ILE A 128 5.22 -35.91 -37.60
N LEU A 129 5.06 -34.81 -38.37
CA LEU A 129 4.78 -34.94 -39.79
C LEU A 129 5.87 -35.73 -40.54
N ARG A 130 7.14 -35.48 -40.23
CA ARG A 130 8.26 -36.22 -40.77
C ARG A 130 8.21 -37.70 -40.37
N ALA A 131 8.02 -38.01 -39.07
CA ALA A 131 7.91 -39.39 -38.58
C ALA A 131 6.70 -40.12 -39.16
N GLN A 132 5.60 -39.41 -39.44
CA GLN A 132 4.39 -39.96 -40.05
C GLN A 132 4.62 -40.30 -41.52
N ALA A 133 5.36 -39.46 -42.27
CA ALA A 133 5.75 -39.74 -43.64
C ALA A 133 6.64 -40.98 -43.74
N GLU A 134 7.61 -41.11 -42.80
CA GLU A 134 8.49 -42.27 -42.73
C GLU A 134 7.74 -43.58 -42.40
N LEU A 135 6.78 -43.51 -41.48
CA LEU A 135 5.87 -44.61 -41.16
C LEU A 135 5.05 -45.02 -42.40
N THR A 136 4.46 -44.08 -43.11
CA THR A 136 3.68 -44.37 -44.35
C THR A 136 4.58 -45.02 -45.42
N ARG A 137 5.82 -44.56 -45.58
CA ARG A 137 6.78 -45.14 -46.48
C ARG A 137 7.09 -46.59 -46.09
N ALA A 138 7.44 -46.86 -44.81
CA ALA A 138 7.71 -48.19 -44.33
C ALA A 138 6.52 -49.16 -44.47
N GLN A 139 5.31 -48.68 -44.19
CA GLN A 139 4.08 -49.44 -44.40
C GLN A 139 3.88 -49.85 -45.85
N SER A 140 4.09 -48.89 -46.79
CA SER A 140 3.99 -49.15 -48.24
C SER A 140 5.06 -50.15 -48.71
N ASP A 141 6.26 -50.07 -48.15
CA ASP A 141 7.36 -51.02 -48.52
C ASP A 141 7.04 -52.43 -48.06
N VAL A 142 6.60 -52.64 -46.79
CA VAL A 142 6.18 -53.95 -46.30
C VAL A 142 5.03 -54.51 -47.17
N SER A 143 4.01 -53.73 -47.44
CA SER A 143 2.84 -54.15 -48.26
C SER A 143 3.31 -54.62 -49.67
N ARG A 144 4.16 -53.86 -50.33
CA ARG A 144 4.72 -54.17 -51.61
C ARG A 144 5.52 -55.46 -51.63
N ARG A 145 6.44 -55.66 -50.61
CA ARG A 145 7.26 -56.86 -50.49
C ARG A 145 6.44 -58.11 -50.20
N GLN A 146 5.39 -57.98 -49.37
CA GLN A 146 4.44 -59.06 -49.07
C GLN A 146 3.65 -59.50 -50.33
N GLN A 147 3.30 -58.54 -51.19
CA GLN A 147 2.67 -58.88 -52.48
C GLN A 147 3.62 -59.58 -53.44
N LEU A 148 4.86 -59.12 -53.57
CA LEU A 148 5.88 -59.73 -54.39
C LEU A 148 6.30 -61.12 -53.92
N ALA A 149 6.28 -61.38 -52.62
CA ALA A 149 6.57 -62.69 -52.05
C ALA A 149 5.61 -63.80 -52.53
N LYS A 150 4.32 -63.42 -52.78
CA LYS A 150 3.31 -64.35 -53.35
C LYS A 150 3.66 -64.87 -54.75
N SER A 151 4.48 -64.10 -55.47
CA SER A 151 4.99 -64.48 -56.80
C SER A 151 6.45 -65.03 -56.79
N GLY A 152 7.01 -65.21 -55.61
CA GLY A 152 8.41 -65.70 -55.47
C GLY A 152 9.49 -64.64 -55.73
N GLY A 153 9.10 -63.34 -55.87
CA GLY A 153 9.99 -62.23 -56.24
C GLY A 153 10.79 -61.59 -55.13
N VAL A 154 10.61 -62.04 -53.86
CA VAL A 154 11.23 -61.44 -52.66
C VAL A 154 11.55 -62.57 -51.65
N SER A 155 12.73 -62.53 -51.00
CA SER A 155 13.12 -63.50 -49.98
C SER A 155 12.37 -63.21 -48.60
N GLY A 156 12.25 -64.28 -47.81
CA GLY A 156 11.68 -64.09 -46.43
C GLY A 156 12.52 -63.14 -45.56
N GLU A 157 13.84 -63.10 -45.75
CA GLU A 157 14.74 -62.18 -45.04
C GLU A 157 14.43 -60.68 -45.36
N GLU A 158 14.18 -60.40 -46.67
CA GLU A 158 13.80 -59.00 -47.09
C GLU A 158 12.51 -58.57 -46.49
N ILE A 159 11.50 -59.46 -46.27
CA ILE A 159 10.26 -59.16 -45.56
C ILE A 159 10.54 -58.87 -44.10
N LEU A 160 11.35 -59.66 -43.40
CA LEU A 160 11.73 -59.42 -42.01
C LEU A 160 12.45 -58.08 -41.83
N HIS A 161 13.34 -57.71 -42.77
CA HIS A 161 14.00 -56.39 -42.76
C HIS A 161 12.99 -55.26 -42.92
N ALA A 162 12.02 -55.37 -43.81
CA ALA A 162 11.00 -54.36 -44.02
C ALA A 162 10.04 -54.24 -42.80
N GLU A 163 9.68 -55.36 -42.17
CA GLU A 163 8.90 -55.38 -40.91
C GLU A 163 9.68 -54.73 -39.74
N ALA A 164 10.98 -54.98 -39.62
CA ALA A 164 11.83 -54.34 -38.64
C ALA A 164 11.89 -52.80 -38.89
N ALA A 165 12.02 -52.37 -40.14
CA ALA A 165 11.99 -50.94 -40.51
C ALA A 165 10.61 -50.31 -40.14
N LEU A 166 9.52 -51.02 -40.41
CA LEU A 166 8.18 -50.57 -40.00
C LEU A 166 8.08 -50.38 -38.47
N LYS A 167 8.59 -51.36 -37.71
CA LYS A 167 8.63 -51.28 -36.24
C LYS A 167 9.42 -50.07 -35.74
N THR A 168 10.58 -49.84 -36.41
CA THR A 168 11.41 -48.67 -36.11
C THR A 168 10.68 -47.35 -36.39
N ALA A 169 10.02 -47.26 -37.54
CA ALA A 169 9.22 -46.06 -37.90
C ALA A 169 8.03 -45.83 -36.93
N GLN A 170 7.35 -46.91 -36.50
CA GLN A 170 6.32 -46.85 -35.47
C GLN A 170 6.86 -46.28 -34.13
N SER A 171 8.02 -46.78 -33.70
CA SER A 171 8.72 -46.31 -32.51
C SER A 171 9.14 -44.85 -32.63
N GLY A 172 9.64 -44.44 -33.80
CA GLY A 172 9.99 -43.04 -34.10
C GLY A 172 8.81 -42.10 -34.01
N LEU A 173 7.65 -42.51 -34.55
CA LEU A 173 6.43 -41.70 -34.40
C LEU A 173 5.96 -41.63 -32.93
N ALA A 174 6.02 -42.71 -32.18
CA ALA A 174 5.70 -42.70 -30.75
C ALA A 174 6.63 -41.75 -29.97
N GLN A 175 7.93 -41.76 -30.26
CA GLN A 175 8.91 -40.87 -29.68
C GLN A 175 8.61 -39.40 -30.04
N ALA A 176 8.31 -39.08 -31.29
CA ALA A 176 7.96 -37.71 -31.70
C ALA A 176 6.67 -37.20 -31.00
N ARG A 177 5.68 -38.07 -30.81
CA ARG A 177 4.45 -37.73 -30.04
C ARG A 177 4.75 -37.46 -28.59
N ALA A 178 5.60 -38.27 -27.96
CA ALA A 178 6.02 -38.04 -26.57
C ALA A 178 6.77 -36.71 -26.42
N ALA A 179 7.67 -36.40 -27.38
CA ALA A 179 8.37 -35.11 -27.40
C ALA A 179 7.44 -33.92 -27.52
N LEU A 180 6.41 -34.00 -28.40
CA LEU A 180 5.37 -32.96 -28.53
C LEU A 180 4.61 -32.80 -27.22
N ALA A 181 4.18 -33.89 -26.58
CA ALA A 181 3.48 -33.83 -25.30
C ALA A 181 4.32 -33.13 -24.22
N ALA A 182 5.63 -33.42 -24.16
CA ALA A 182 6.55 -32.76 -23.24
C ALA A 182 6.68 -31.23 -23.52
N SER A 183 6.80 -30.84 -24.81
CA SER A 183 6.88 -29.42 -25.20
C SER A 183 5.58 -28.67 -24.88
N ARG A 184 4.42 -29.29 -25.14
CA ARG A 184 3.13 -28.72 -24.75
C ARG A 184 2.98 -28.54 -23.24
N ALA A 185 3.44 -29.51 -22.45
CA ALA A 185 3.43 -29.40 -20.99
C ALA A 185 4.30 -28.25 -20.49
N LYS A 186 5.48 -28.05 -21.10
CA LYS A 186 6.37 -26.91 -20.77
C LYS A 186 5.68 -25.56 -21.09
N LEU A 187 5.07 -25.46 -22.28
CA LEU A 187 4.32 -24.25 -22.66
C LEU A 187 3.16 -23.99 -21.70
N ALA A 188 2.37 -25.01 -21.37
CA ALA A 188 1.25 -24.88 -20.44
C ALA A 188 1.72 -24.43 -19.05
N THR A 189 2.85 -24.95 -18.54
CA THR A 189 3.43 -24.52 -17.27
C THR A 189 3.82 -23.05 -17.28
N ASN A 190 4.45 -22.57 -18.39
CA ASN A 190 4.82 -21.17 -18.48
C ASN A 190 3.59 -20.25 -18.70
N GLN A 191 2.62 -20.71 -19.45
CA GLN A 191 1.34 -20.00 -19.64
C GLN A 191 0.59 -19.81 -18.32
N ALA A 192 0.65 -20.79 -17.42
CA ALA A 192 0.04 -20.67 -16.09
C ALA A 192 0.58 -19.49 -15.27
N LEU A 193 1.82 -19.04 -15.53
CA LEU A 193 2.40 -17.85 -14.89
C LEU A 193 1.88 -16.53 -15.47
N THR A 194 1.36 -16.56 -16.71
CA THR A 194 0.99 -15.33 -17.45
C THR A 194 -0.51 -15.24 -17.77
N GLN A 195 -1.24 -16.36 -17.61
CA GLN A 195 -2.64 -16.45 -18.01
C GLN A 195 -3.54 -15.49 -17.25
N GLY A 196 -4.39 -14.75 -18.00
CA GLY A 196 -5.36 -13.82 -17.43
C GLY A 196 -4.78 -12.52 -16.88
N THR A 197 -3.46 -12.27 -17.07
CA THR A 197 -2.79 -11.05 -16.60
C THR A 197 -2.03 -10.37 -17.73
N THR A 198 -1.75 -9.09 -17.53
CA THR A 198 -0.76 -8.33 -18.30
C THR A 198 0.50 -8.16 -17.47
N VAL A 199 1.59 -7.66 -18.07
CA VAL A 199 2.82 -7.37 -17.30
C VAL A 199 2.54 -6.39 -16.15
N ALA A 200 1.68 -5.41 -16.36
CA ALA A 200 1.33 -4.41 -15.34
C ALA A 200 0.47 -5.00 -14.22
N ASP A 201 -0.42 -5.93 -14.55
CA ASP A 201 -1.37 -6.51 -13.59
C ASP A 201 -0.86 -7.81 -12.95
N HIS A 202 0.33 -8.27 -13.35
CA HIS A 202 0.92 -9.47 -12.78
C HIS A 202 1.08 -9.34 -11.25
N PRO A 203 0.76 -10.38 -10.46
CA PRO A 203 0.82 -10.32 -9.01
C PRO A 203 2.17 -9.82 -8.47
N ASP A 204 3.28 -10.32 -9.02
CA ASP A 204 4.63 -9.93 -8.60
C ASP A 204 4.90 -8.43 -8.84
N VAL A 205 4.44 -7.89 -9.98
CA VAL A 205 4.57 -6.46 -10.29
C VAL A 205 3.72 -5.63 -9.34
N ARG A 206 2.48 -6.05 -9.08
CA ARG A 206 1.58 -5.36 -8.12
C ARG A 206 2.16 -5.37 -6.71
N GLN A 207 2.79 -6.47 -6.29
CA GLN A 207 3.50 -6.55 -5.00
C GLN A 207 4.67 -5.57 -4.96
N ALA A 208 5.49 -5.50 -6.02
CA ALA A 208 6.60 -4.56 -6.10
C ALA A 208 6.12 -3.09 -6.11
N VAL A 209 5.00 -2.79 -6.79
CA VAL A 209 4.35 -1.46 -6.76
C VAL A 209 3.87 -1.11 -5.34
N ALA A 210 3.29 -2.07 -4.61
CA ALA A 210 2.89 -1.83 -3.22
C ALA A 210 4.11 -1.54 -2.33
N GLY A 211 5.22 -2.25 -2.52
CA GLY A 211 6.50 -1.97 -1.85
C GLY A 211 7.03 -0.57 -2.14
N LEU A 212 6.99 -0.15 -3.41
CA LEU A 212 7.37 1.22 -3.82
C LEU A 212 6.48 2.27 -3.14
N ARG A 213 5.17 2.04 -3.12
CA ARG A 213 4.22 2.95 -2.45
C ARG A 213 4.52 3.10 -0.96
N ASN A 214 4.85 2.00 -0.28
CA ASN A 214 5.21 2.01 1.14
C ASN A 214 6.49 2.83 1.38
N ALA A 215 7.53 2.64 0.56
CA ALA A 215 8.76 3.41 0.66
C ALA A 215 8.53 4.91 0.38
N TRP A 216 7.71 5.24 -0.62
CA TRP A 216 7.33 6.62 -0.93
C TRP A 216 6.55 7.26 0.24
N LEU A 217 5.59 6.53 0.84
CA LEU A 217 4.86 7.01 2.02
C LEU A 217 5.80 7.24 3.21
N ALA A 218 6.76 6.35 3.44
CA ALA A 218 7.75 6.53 4.50
C ALA A 218 8.57 7.81 4.27
N GLN A 219 9.00 8.06 3.03
CA GLN A 219 9.72 9.29 2.68
C GLN A 219 8.85 10.54 2.84
N SER A 220 7.60 10.51 2.38
CA SER A 220 6.71 11.67 2.53
C SER A 220 6.42 12.02 3.99
N ARG A 221 6.49 11.04 4.90
CA ARG A 221 6.26 11.20 6.34
C ARG A 221 7.49 11.69 7.12
N THR A 222 8.62 11.95 6.45
CA THR A 222 9.78 12.60 7.08
C THR A 222 9.56 14.07 7.33
N VAL A 223 8.57 14.69 6.69
CA VAL A 223 8.11 16.05 6.96
C VAL A 223 6.81 15.97 7.75
N LEU A 224 6.78 16.58 8.93
CA LEU A 224 5.60 16.64 9.79
C LEU A 224 4.89 17.98 9.58
N PRO A 225 3.74 18.00 8.87
CA PRO A 225 2.98 19.22 8.66
C PRO A 225 1.99 19.46 9.81
N ALA A 226 1.56 20.71 9.99
CA ALA A 226 0.46 21.08 10.85
C ALA A 226 -0.85 20.50 10.31
N PRO A 227 -1.70 19.86 11.15
CA PRO A 227 -2.93 19.21 10.70
C PRO A 227 -4.08 20.20 10.47
N VAL A 228 -4.03 21.38 11.05
CA VAL A 228 -5.05 22.43 11.03
C VAL A 228 -4.43 23.79 10.82
#